data_27a87beed010ae1ef8b1ff4316d0e570
#
_entry.id   27a87beed010ae1ef8b1ff4316d0e570
#
_cell.length_a   1.000
_cell.length_b   1.000
_cell.length_c   1.000
_cell.angle_alpha   90.00
_cell.angle_beta   90.00
_cell.angle_gamma   90.00
#
_symmetry.space_group_name_H-M   'P 1'
#
loop_
_entity.id
_entity.type
_entity.pdbx_description
1 polymer ?
#
loop_
_entity_poly.entity_id
_entity_poly.type
_entity_poly.pdbx_seq_one_letter_code
_entity_poly.pdbx_strand_id
1 'polypeptide(L)' 'MKHEEQKTAVEIGLLIKSERKRQGVTQMQLAGIAGTGIRFISDLENGKGTIQVQKLLKVLQTLGLGLFIFSPWDNK' A
#
# COMPACT_ATOMS: atom_id res chain seq x y z
N MET A 1 -19.66 -14.98 -3.00
CA MET A 1 -19.00 -14.72 -3.04
C MET A 1 -18.28 -14.31 -2.41
N LYS A 2 -17.76 -14.26 -2.32
CA LYS A 2 -17.15 -13.82 -1.74
C LYS A 2 -16.56 -12.92 -1.96
N HIS A 3 -16.56 -12.15 -1.94
CA HIS A 3 -15.96 -11.24 -2.26
C HIS A 3 -15.15 -10.87 -1.66
N GLU A 4 -14.76 -10.85 -1.71
CA GLU A 4 -14.17 -10.69 -1.34
C GLU A 4 -13.51 -10.44 -0.58
N GLU A 5 -12.91 -10.39 -0.79
CA GLU A 5 -12.42 -10.12 0.33
C GLU A 5 -11.82 -8.89 0.55
N GLN A 6 -11.94 -8.27 1.67
CA GLN A 6 -11.32 -7.00 1.94
C GLN A 6 -9.92 -7.26 2.38
N LYS A 7 -8.98 -6.49 1.88
CA LYS A 7 -7.60 -6.60 2.32
C LYS A 7 -7.44 -5.96 3.69
N THR A 8 -6.75 -6.63 4.59
CA THR A 8 -6.42 -6.04 5.87
C THR A 8 -5.18 -5.16 5.73
N ALA A 9 -4.92 -4.35 6.74
CA ALA A 9 -3.72 -3.52 6.73
C ALA A 9 -2.45 -4.37 6.64
N VAL A 10 -2.46 -5.54 7.28
CA VAL A 10 -1.33 -6.44 7.22
C VAL A 10 -1.11 -6.93 5.79
N GLU A 11 -2.18 -7.33 5.12
CA GLU A 11 -2.06 -7.82 3.75
C GLU A 11 -1.59 -6.73 2.80
N ILE A 12 -2.10 -5.52 2.97
CA ILE A 12 -1.69 -4.40 2.13
C ILE A 12 -0.21 -4.13 2.36
N GLY A 13 0.22 -4.14 3.62
CA GLY A 13 1.63 -3.91 3.93
C GLY A 13 2.53 -4.95 3.31
N LEU A 14 2.12 -6.22 3.33
CA LEU A 14 2.90 -7.29 2.75
C LEU A 14 2.99 -7.16 1.23
N LEU A 15 1.90 -6.76 0.59
CA LEU A 15 1.91 -6.55 -0.85
C LEU A 15 2.88 -5.43 -1.24
N ILE A 16 2.85 -4.34 -0.49
CA ILE A 16 3.74 -3.21 -0.74
C ILE A 16 5.19 -3.64 -0.54
N LYS A 17 5.48 -4.35 0.54
CA LYS A 17 6.82 -4.81 0.82
C LYS A 17 7.33 -5.74 -0.28
N SER A 18 6.47 -6.65 -0.71
CA SER A 18 6.81 -7.61 -1.74
C SER A 18 7.13 -6.89 -3.05
N GLU A 19 6.28 -5.95 -3.44
CA GLU A 19 6.49 -5.23 -4.68
C GLU A 19 7.73 -4.34 -4.61
N ARG A 20 7.95 -3.71 -3.45
CA ARG A 20 9.16 -2.90 -3.26
C ARG A 20 10.42 -3.74 -3.46
N LYS A 21 10.44 -4.92 -2.83
CA LYS A 21 11.60 -5.80 -2.93
C LYS A 21 11.76 -6.34 -4.34
N ARG A 22 10.66 -6.64 -5.00
CA ARG A 22 10.72 -7.10 -6.37
C ARG A 22 11.37 -6.07 -7.28
N GLN A 23 11.14 -4.79 -7.00
CA GLN A 23 11.71 -3.71 -7.78
C GLN A 23 13.13 -3.33 -7.34
N GLY A 24 13.63 -3.97 -6.28
CA GLY A 24 14.99 -3.71 -5.83
C GLY A 24 15.16 -2.38 -5.11
N VAL A 25 14.09 -1.88 -4.50
CA VAL A 25 14.09 -0.57 -3.86
C VAL A 25 14.12 -0.73 -2.34
N THR A 26 14.97 0.04 -1.66
CA THR A 26 15.01 0.00 -0.21
C THR A 26 13.88 0.84 0.37
N GLN A 27 13.60 0.65 1.65
CA GLN A 27 12.58 1.48 2.32
C GLN A 27 12.96 2.95 2.26
N MET A 28 14.23 3.26 2.43
CA MET A 28 14.69 4.65 2.38
C MET A 28 14.50 5.24 1.00
N GLN A 29 14.82 4.48 -0.03
CA GLN A 29 14.63 4.95 -1.41
C GLN A 29 13.16 5.18 -1.72
N LEU A 30 12.31 4.25 -1.31
CA LEU A 30 10.89 4.39 -1.53
C LEU A 30 10.35 5.62 -0.80
N ALA A 31 10.77 5.81 0.45
CA ALA A 31 10.33 6.96 1.21
C ALA A 31 10.72 8.27 0.52
N GLY A 32 11.95 8.34 0.02
CA GLY A 32 12.43 9.52 -0.67
C GLY A 32 11.66 9.83 -1.94
N ILE A 33 11.41 8.81 -2.75
CA ILE A 33 10.70 9.02 -4.01
C ILE A 33 9.23 9.37 -3.77
N ALA A 34 8.61 8.69 -2.80
CA ALA A 34 7.20 8.92 -2.52
C ALA A 34 6.96 10.20 -1.70
N GLY A 35 8.04 10.81 -1.19
CA GLY A 35 7.87 12.02 -0.40
C GLY A 35 7.34 11.77 1.00
N THR A 36 7.72 10.64 1.59
CA THR A 36 7.30 10.31 2.96
C THR A 36 8.53 10.06 3.81
N GLY A 37 8.33 9.81 5.10
CA GLY A 37 9.43 9.41 5.97
C GLY A 37 9.61 7.91 5.91
N ILE A 38 10.81 7.44 6.24
CA ILE A 38 11.09 6.02 6.26
C ILE A 38 10.24 5.33 7.33
N ARG A 39 9.93 6.03 8.42
CA ARG A 39 9.09 5.48 9.46
C ARG A 39 7.71 5.15 8.94
N PHE A 40 7.18 6.01 8.07
CA PHE A 40 5.90 5.76 7.46
C PHE A 40 5.94 4.47 6.65
N ILE A 41 6.98 4.28 5.86
CA ILE A 41 7.11 3.06 5.05
C ILE A 41 7.21 1.83 5.93
N SER A 42 7.99 1.91 6.99
CA SER A 42 8.15 0.79 7.91
C SER A 42 6.82 0.43 8.57
N ASP A 43 6.09 1.44 9.07
CA ASP A 43 4.80 1.21 9.69
C ASP A 43 3.81 0.59 8.70
N LEU A 44 3.81 1.11 7.48
CA LEU A 44 2.92 0.63 6.45
C LEU A 44 3.19 -0.84 6.13
N GLU A 45 4.45 -1.18 5.95
CA GLU A 45 4.82 -2.55 5.60
C GLU A 45 4.60 -3.52 6.75
N ASN A 46 4.58 -3.01 7.98
CA ASN A 46 4.33 -3.84 9.15
C ASN A 46 2.84 -3.95 9.47
N GLY A 47 2.00 -3.37 8.66
CA GLY A 47 0.57 -3.55 8.82
C GLY A 47 -0.08 -2.65 9.83
N LYS A 48 0.55 -1.49 10.13
CA LYS A 48 -0.06 -0.57 11.06
C LYS A 48 -1.38 -0.06 10.49
N GLY A 49 -2.43 -0.11 11.29
CA GLY A 49 -3.77 0.20 10.80
C GLY A 49 -4.10 1.67 10.71
N THR A 50 -3.33 2.54 11.40
CA THR A 50 -3.61 3.96 11.39
C THR A 50 -2.63 4.65 10.45
N ILE A 51 -2.98 4.68 9.18
CA ILE A 51 -2.10 5.20 8.14
C ILE A 51 -2.81 6.35 7.42
N GLN A 52 -2.09 7.38 7.10
CA GLN A 52 -2.65 8.47 6.31
C GLN A 52 -2.86 8.00 4.88
N VAL A 53 -4.10 8.04 4.44
CA VAL A 53 -4.47 7.53 3.13
C VAL A 53 -3.73 8.25 2.01
N GLN A 54 -3.56 9.56 2.12
CA GLN A 54 -2.92 10.32 1.08
C GLN A 54 -1.48 9.87 0.86
N LYS A 55 -0.76 9.57 1.94
CA LYS A 55 0.60 9.06 1.82
C LYS A 55 0.63 7.65 1.29
N LEU A 56 -0.35 6.84 1.68
CA LEU A 56 -0.46 5.50 1.13
C LEU A 56 -0.63 5.54 -0.38
N LEU A 57 -1.49 6.43 -0.87
CA LEU A 57 -1.72 6.55 -2.30
C LEU A 57 -0.45 6.95 -3.05
N LYS A 58 0.36 7.81 -2.44
CA LYS A 58 1.63 8.18 -3.07
C LYS A 58 2.59 7.01 -3.15
N VAL A 59 2.63 6.18 -2.12
CA VAL A 59 3.49 5.00 -2.12
C VAL A 59 3.03 4.02 -3.21
N LEU A 60 1.73 3.79 -3.30
CA LEU A 60 1.20 2.89 -4.32
C LEU A 60 1.55 3.39 -5.71
N GLN A 61 1.36 4.69 -5.94
CA GLN A 61 1.66 5.28 -7.23
C GLN A 61 3.14 5.14 -7.56
N THR A 62 4.01 5.35 -6.57
CA THR A 62 5.45 5.25 -6.77
C THR A 62 5.85 3.84 -7.20
N LEU A 63 5.19 2.84 -6.64
CA LEU A 63 5.48 1.44 -6.98
C LEU A 63 4.72 0.95 -8.20
N GLY A 64 3.85 1.77 -8.76
CA GLY A 64 3.05 1.34 -9.91
C GLY A 64 1.90 0.42 -9.53
N LEU A 65 1.47 0.47 -8.30
CA LEU A 65 0.36 -0.37 -7.85
C LEU A 65 -0.94 0.39 -7.96
N GLY A 66 -1.98 -0.31 -8.30
CA GLY A 66 -3.31 0.29 -8.37
C GLY A 66 -4.10 0.04 -7.11
N LEU A 67 -5.03 0.95 -6.85
CA LEU A 67 -5.99 0.77 -5.78
C LEU A 67 -7.37 0.84 -6.40
N PHE A 68 -8.15 -0.22 -6.20
CA PHE A 68 -9.49 -0.27 -6.73
C PHE A 68 -10.47 -0.40 -5.59
N ILE A 69 -11.51 0.39 -5.65
CA ILE A 69 -12.58 0.34 -4.66
C ILE A 69 -13.81 -0.18 -5.37
N PHE A 70 -14.38 -1.22 -4.80
CA PHE A 70 -15.48 -1.89 -5.46
C PHE A 70 -16.68 -1.90 -4.55
N SER A 71 -17.83 -1.63 -5.09
CA SER A 71 -19.09 -1.71 -4.35
C SER A 71 -19.94 -2.81 -4.93
N PRO A 72 -20.33 -3.79 -4.15
CA PRO A 72 -21.18 -4.85 -4.64
C PRO A 72 -22.60 -4.39 -4.92
N TRP A 73 -22.94 -3.17 -4.42
CA TRP A 73 -24.28 -2.64 -4.62
C TRP A 73 -24.43 -1.89 -5.91
N ASP A 74 -23.30 -1.58 -6.55
CA ASP A 74 -23.30 -0.69 -7.67
C ASP A 74 -23.03 -1.44 -8.86
N ASN A 75 -23.80 -2.31 -9.28
CA ASN A 75 -23.45 -3.01 -10.32
C ASN A 75 -24.14 -2.68 -11.46
N LYS A 76 -24.03 -1.71 -11.88
CA LYS A 76 -24.59 -1.31 -13.02
C LYS A 76 -23.82 -1.35 -14.04
#